data_0b4d871921322d8081b1336757fd1ea0
#
_entry.id   0b4d871921322d8081b1336757fd1ea0
#
_cell.length_a   1.000
_cell.length_b   1.000
_cell.length_c   1.000
_cell.angle_alpha   90.00
_cell.angle_beta   90.00
_cell.angle_gamma   90.00
#
_symmetry.space_group_name_H-M   'P 1'
#
loop_
_entity.id
_entity.type
_entity.pdbx_description
1 polymer ?
#
loop_
_entity_poly.entity_id
_entity_poly.type
_entity_poly.pdbx_seq_one_letter_code
_entity_poly.pdbx_strand_id
1 'polypeptide(L)'
;MRLKNLLFLLAALPIVMLSSCTDDGGDSEKMTNYVQLSVNGGTGGVTTISEDATEPIVVDVLLSYFVETPTTINFELTGNEGDILRIEDNIIEIAANEKTAQVKIYSNNRNSLITEQSVNLIIASSSNEKIVLSKPWTIKVKPVASMSLTEEQIALIEGYKQNLGIDLYRMLGKVSCSVKVSFPYVEGDDKEYFNDGNESRTFTSESVITLSENATADKPVLKMVSNPMGLNDFMFEMLRKNTTEDVYESWYYYPYSVAAMSAVGYTPADNDQFQISATETFEMTLDNITIDNGQIAFTQEVEDIWGDMIITVPFDYNFSLWNKLQAKSEEVVEVDEYGDGEMVEYTLGELFEYGASMDPKQYLLISTVGEDYFENDPSDWVEPTASYDFENGTFSFVFPFDMYNSYGYQNVEVTYTMNAAK
;
A
#
# COMPACT_ATOMS: atom_id res chain seq x y z
N MET A 1 8.99 -2.91 61.91
CA MET A 1 10.37 -3.46 61.92
C MET A 1 10.73 -3.61 60.47
N ARG A 2 11.39 -2.64 59.87
CA ARG A 2 12.86 -2.53 59.68
C ARG A 2 13.40 -3.78 59.01
N LEU A 3 13.77 -3.67 57.74
CA LEU A 3 15.13 -3.50 57.14
C LEU A 3 14.98 -3.40 55.62
N LYS A 4 15.30 -2.40 54.92
CA LYS A 4 16.57 -1.71 54.55
C LYS A 4 17.76 -2.69 54.36
N ASN A 5 18.30 -2.58 53.16
CA ASN A 5 19.56 -3.01 52.59
C ASN A 5 19.46 -4.31 51.78
N LEU A 6 19.94 -4.42 50.54
CA LEU A 6 21.17 -3.88 50.00
C LEU A 6 21.12 -3.83 48.47
N LEU A 7 21.34 -2.69 47.96
CA LEU A 7 21.88 -2.43 46.63
C LEU A 7 23.27 -3.02 46.51
N PHE A 8 23.75 -3.27 45.31
CA PHE A 8 25.08 -3.65 44.83
C PHE A 8 25.32 -5.16 44.67
N LEU A 9 25.13 -5.59 43.45
CA LEU A 9 26.03 -6.51 42.79
C LEU A 9 26.09 -6.08 41.32
N LEU A 10 26.99 -5.16 41.09
CA LEU A 10 28.10 -5.19 40.17
C LEU A 10 27.94 -6.12 38.99
N ALA A 11 27.79 -5.47 37.84
CA ALA A 11 28.13 -5.98 36.54
C ALA A 11 29.56 -6.53 36.57
N ALA A 12 29.71 -7.83 36.68
CA ALA A 12 30.94 -8.51 36.36
C ALA A 12 31.00 -8.74 34.86
N LEU A 13 31.56 -7.78 34.12
CA LEU A 13 32.15 -8.05 32.82
C LEU A 13 33.18 -9.17 33.00
N PRO A 14 33.19 -10.24 32.21
CA PRO A 14 34.38 -11.05 32.05
C PRO A 14 35.37 -10.22 31.23
N ILE A 15 36.29 -9.57 31.93
CA ILE A 15 37.55 -9.16 31.33
C ILE A 15 38.26 -10.46 30.97
N VAL A 16 38.13 -10.84 29.70
CA VAL A 16 39.03 -11.83 29.13
C VAL A 16 40.41 -11.15 29.12
N MET A 17 41.23 -11.49 30.11
CA MET A 17 42.66 -11.20 30.12
C MET A 17 43.27 -11.85 28.88
N LEU A 18 43.41 -11.06 27.82
CA LEU A 18 44.34 -11.41 26.75
C LEU A 18 45.73 -11.41 27.37
N SER A 19 46.23 -12.59 27.67
CA SER A 19 47.62 -12.78 28.00
C SER A 19 48.47 -12.22 26.86
N SER A 20 49.17 -11.15 27.15
CA SER A 20 50.24 -10.62 26.33
C SER A 20 51.20 -11.74 25.98
N CYS A 21 51.15 -12.21 24.74
CA CYS A 21 52.29 -12.88 24.16
C CYS A 21 53.32 -11.83 23.78
N THR A 22 54.50 -12.01 24.28
CA THR A 22 55.71 -11.27 24.04
C THR A 22 55.99 -11.05 22.57
N ASP A 23 56.41 -9.84 22.32
CA ASP A 23 57.06 -9.31 21.15
C ASP A 23 58.06 -10.30 20.52
N ASP A 24 57.62 -10.96 19.45
CA ASP A 24 58.52 -11.45 18.43
C ASP A 24 58.20 -10.65 17.17
N GLY A 25 59.10 -9.76 16.77
CA GLY A 25 59.04 -8.95 15.57
C GLY A 25 58.94 -9.80 14.30
N GLY A 26 57.77 -10.31 14.03
CA GLY A 26 57.41 -11.10 12.87
C GLY A 26 56.24 -10.46 12.12
N ASP A 27 56.59 -9.79 11.03
CA ASP A 27 55.70 -9.49 9.89
C ASP A 27 54.22 -9.20 10.21
N SER A 28 53.91 -8.04 10.77
CA SER A 28 52.57 -7.47 10.78
C SER A 28 52.00 -7.31 9.34
N GLU A 29 52.87 -7.40 8.35
CA GLU A 29 52.51 -7.34 6.93
C GLU A 29 51.70 -8.56 6.39
N LYS A 30 51.61 -9.66 7.14
CA LYS A 30 51.01 -10.92 6.65
C LYS A 30 49.68 -11.32 7.31
N MET A 31 49.24 -10.61 8.34
CA MET A 31 48.01 -11.02 9.07
C MET A 31 46.74 -10.56 8.38
N THR A 32 45.83 -11.51 8.15
CA THR A 32 44.45 -11.20 7.68
C THR A 32 43.73 -10.38 8.75
N ASN A 33 43.17 -9.26 8.34
CA ASN A 33 42.37 -8.40 9.21
C ASN A 33 40.87 -8.74 9.01
N TYR A 34 40.34 -9.47 9.97
CA TYR A 34 38.97 -9.91 9.91
C TYR A 34 38.00 -8.80 10.31
N VAL A 35 36.93 -8.65 9.51
CA VAL A 35 35.79 -7.79 9.80
C VAL A 35 34.74 -8.62 10.52
N GLN A 36 34.36 -8.19 11.70
CA GLN A 36 33.19 -8.68 12.42
C GLN A 36 32.07 -7.65 12.36
N LEU A 37 30.88 -8.11 12.02
CA LEU A 37 29.66 -7.30 12.02
C LEU A 37 28.87 -7.55 13.31
N SER A 38 28.24 -6.49 13.85
CA SER A 38 27.34 -6.60 14.98
C SER A 38 26.18 -5.60 14.89
N VAL A 39 25.04 -5.95 15.47
CA VAL A 39 23.87 -5.07 15.61
C VAL A 39 23.47 -5.06 17.07
N ASN A 40 23.38 -3.86 17.67
CA ASN A 40 23.08 -3.68 19.10
C ASN A 40 23.97 -4.52 20.03
N GLY A 41 25.25 -4.67 19.68
CA GLY A 41 26.21 -5.47 20.43
C GLY A 41 26.07 -7.00 20.27
N GLY A 42 25.06 -7.46 19.53
CA GLY A 42 24.92 -8.88 19.20
C GLY A 42 25.78 -9.29 18.00
N THR A 43 26.43 -10.45 18.08
CA THR A 43 27.30 -11.01 17.03
C THR A 43 26.69 -12.25 16.36
N GLY A 44 25.41 -12.51 16.57
CA GLY A 44 24.72 -13.68 16.06
C GLY A 44 24.63 -13.80 14.53
N GLY A 45 24.88 -12.71 13.83
CA GLY A 45 24.91 -12.66 12.36
C GLY A 45 23.54 -12.62 11.72
N VAL A 46 22.47 -12.37 12.50
CA VAL A 46 21.09 -12.25 12.00
C VAL A 46 20.38 -11.12 12.72
N THR A 47 19.61 -10.32 11.98
CA THR A 47 18.66 -9.33 12.52
C THR A 47 17.38 -9.34 11.67
N THR A 48 16.32 -8.72 12.20
CA THR A 48 15.03 -8.65 11.52
C THR A 48 14.61 -7.19 11.40
N ILE A 49 14.00 -6.84 10.27
CA ILE A 49 13.37 -5.53 10.01
C ILE A 49 12.02 -5.77 9.34
N SER A 50 11.06 -4.87 9.57
CA SER A 50 9.83 -4.85 8.76
C SER A 50 10.07 -4.09 7.46
N GLU A 51 9.38 -4.48 6.40
CA GLU A 51 9.49 -3.81 5.09
C GLU A 51 9.04 -2.34 5.15
N ASP A 52 8.16 -1.99 6.08
CA ASP A 52 7.66 -0.63 6.34
C ASP A 52 8.43 0.12 7.44
N ALA A 53 9.57 -0.41 7.88
CA ALA A 53 10.35 0.23 8.93
C ALA A 53 10.91 1.59 8.50
N THR A 54 10.71 2.59 9.32
CA THR A 54 11.23 3.96 9.13
C THR A 54 12.66 4.14 9.66
N GLU A 55 13.02 3.36 10.67
CA GLU A 55 14.33 3.43 11.31
C GLU A 55 15.30 2.44 10.67
N PRO A 56 16.58 2.81 10.49
CA PRO A 56 17.59 1.94 9.91
C PRO A 56 18.09 0.88 10.88
N ILE A 57 18.58 -0.21 10.31
CA ILE A 57 19.49 -1.10 11.03
C ILE A 57 20.87 -0.45 11.02
N VAL A 58 21.44 -0.22 12.21
CA VAL A 58 22.84 0.24 12.36
C VAL A 58 23.72 -0.98 12.60
N VAL A 59 24.60 -1.26 11.64
CA VAL A 59 25.55 -2.36 11.70
C VAL A 59 26.91 -1.80 12.08
N ASP A 60 27.41 -2.20 13.24
CA ASP A 60 28.76 -1.88 13.67
C ASP A 60 29.77 -2.78 12.94
N VAL A 61 30.79 -2.18 12.38
CA VAL A 61 31.90 -2.81 11.67
C VAL A 61 33.14 -2.75 12.55
N LEU A 62 33.69 -3.90 12.95
CA LEU A 62 34.86 -4.00 13.81
C LEU A 62 35.93 -4.84 13.12
N LEU A 63 37.10 -4.25 12.92
CA LEU A 63 38.32 -4.97 12.46
C LEU A 63 39.08 -5.58 13.62
N SER A 64 39.73 -6.71 13.37
CA SER A 64 40.60 -7.36 14.34
C SER A 64 41.78 -6.48 14.73
N TYR A 65 42.31 -5.71 13.77
CA TYR A 65 43.48 -4.82 13.96
C TYR A 65 43.17 -3.42 13.42
N PHE A 66 43.90 -2.44 13.99
CA PHE A 66 43.87 -1.06 13.45
C PHE A 66 44.43 -1.03 12.02
N VAL A 67 43.91 -0.15 11.20
CA VAL A 67 44.48 0.10 9.88
C VAL A 67 45.57 1.16 9.95
N GLU A 68 46.70 0.93 9.29
CA GLU A 68 47.83 1.89 9.30
C GLU A 68 47.60 3.10 8.39
N THR A 69 46.84 2.90 7.35
CA THR A 69 46.45 3.93 6.38
C THR A 69 44.91 3.97 6.21
N PRO A 70 44.34 5.11 5.84
CA PRO A 70 42.89 5.17 5.55
C PRO A 70 42.49 4.07 4.59
N THR A 71 41.48 3.31 4.96
CA THR A 71 41.06 2.11 4.25
C THR A 71 39.61 2.18 3.94
N THR A 72 39.24 2.01 2.67
CA THR A 72 37.86 1.95 2.23
C THR A 72 37.37 0.52 2.15
N ILE A 73 36.13 0.30 2.56
CA ILE A 73 35.41 -0.97 2.45
C ILE A 73 34.09 -0.68 1.72
N ASN A 74 33.85 -1.40 0.65
CA ASN A 74 32.60 -1.34 -0.10
C ASN A 74 31.72 -2.52 0.30
N PHE A 75 30.50 -2.23 0.79
CA PHE A 75 29.49 -3.22 1.16
C PHE A 75 28.44 -3.35 0.07
N GLU A 76 27.86 -4.53 -0.05
CA GLU A 76 26.72 -4.79 -0.91
C GLU A 76 25.67 -5.69 -0.22
N LEU A 77 24.43 -5.62 -0.72
CA LEU A 77 23.32 -6.46 -0.30
C LEU A 77 23.10 -7.55 -1.36
N THR A 78 23.24 -8.81 -0.98
CA THR A 78 22.92 -9.95 -1.86
C THR A 78 21.62 -10.61 -1.47
N GLY A 79 20.86 -11.12 -2.44
CA GLY A 79 19.50 -11.63 -2.22
C GLY A 79 18.48 -10.51 -1.99
N ASN A 80 18.79 -9.29 -2.40
CA ASN A 80 17.92 -8.10 -2.28
C ASN A 80 17.02 -7.96 -3.51
N GLU A 81 16.25 -9.01 -3.80
CA GLU A 81 15.32 -9.02 -4.91
C GLU A 81 14.22 -7.97 -4.69
N GLY A 82 13.84 -7.26 -5.76
CA GLY A 82 12.87 -6.17 -5.68
C GLY A 82 13.40 -4.90 -5.01
N ASP A 83 14.70 -4.84 -4.72
CA ASP A 83 15.36 -3.66 -4.12
C ASP A 83 14.64 -3.18 -2.84
N ILE A 84 14.36 -4.14 -1.92
CA ILE A 84 13.61 -3.90 -0.69
C ILE A 84 14.40 -3.18 0.39
N LEU A 85 15.74 -3.32 0.38
CA LEU A 85 16.65 -2.62 1.28
C LEU A 85 17.65 -1.77 0.49
N ARG A 86 18.19 -0.75 1.15
CA ARG A 86 19.32 0.04 0.64
C ARG A 86 20.34 0.32 1.73
N ILE A 87 21.60 0.44 1.35
CA ILE A 87 22.67 0.96 2.22
C ILE A 87 22.70 2.48 2.03
N GLU A 88 22.82 3.24 3.13
CA GLU A 88 22.92 4.72 3.07
C GLU A 88 24.18 5.14 2.31
N ASP A 89 25.35 4.67 2.79
CA ASP A 89 26.65 4.82 2.16
C ASP A 89 27.29 3.43 2.02
N ASN A 90 27.33 2.90 0.82
CA ASN A 90 27.88 1.56 0.58
C ASN A 90 29.41 1.52 0.67
N ILE A 91 30.10 2.66 0.59
CA ILE A 91 31.55 2.78 0.78
C ILE A 91 31.80 3.53 2.08
N ILE A 92 32.40 2.84 3.04
CA ILE A 92 32.85 3.44 4.30
C ILE A 92 34.36 3.60 4.31
N GLU A 93 34.83 4.64 4.98
CA GLU A 93 36.26 4.84 5.23
C GLU A 93 36.59 4.63 6.71
N ILE A 94 37.57 3.81 6.99
CA ILE A 94 38.18 3.64 8.32
C ILE A 94 39.46 4.44 8.33
N ALA A 95 39.54 5.45 9.21
CA ALA A 95 40.70 6.32 9.30
C ALA A 95 41.94 5.58 9.80
N ALA A 96 43.14 6.11 9.51
CA ALA A 96 44.38 5.54 10.00
C ALA A 96 44.38 5.46 11.54
N ASN A 97 44.85 4.36 12.08
CA ASN A 97 44.86 4.01 13.51
C ASN A 97 43.45 3.81 14.12
N GLU A 98 42.45 3.62 13.29
CA GLU A 98 41.10 3.22 13.70
C GLU A 98 40.79 1.77 13.26
N LYS A 99 39.76 1.18 13.83
CA LYS A 99 39.33 -0.19 13.52
C LYS A 99 37.83 -0.37 13.55
N THR A 100 37.07 0.73 13.66
CA THR A 100 35.63 0.70 13.77
C THR A 100 34.99 1.64 12.77
N ALA A 101 33.78 1.25 12.26
CA ALA A 101 32.92 2.09 11.47
C ALA A 101 31.48 1.60 11.64
N GLN A 102 30.52 2.27 10.97
CA GLN A 102 29.13 1.87 10.95
C GLN A 102 28.59 1.90 9.52
N VAL A 103 27.65 1.00 9.26
CA VAL A 103 26.85 0.95 8.03
C VAL A 103 25.39 1.03 8.44
N LYS A 104 24.61 1.89 7.78
CA LYS A 104 23.17 2.00 7.99
C LYS A 104 22.41 1.39 6.81
N ILE A 105 21.42 0.57 7.13
CA ILE A 105 20.59 -0.13 6.15
C ILE A 105 19.15 0.24 6.40
N TYR A 106 18.51 0.82 5.38
CA TYR A 106 17.13 1.26 5.41
C TYR A 106 16.23 0.32 4.61
N SER A 107 14.99 0.22 5.01
CA SER A 107 13.93 -0.25 4.13
C SER A 107 13.65 0.78 3.02
N ASN A 108 13.33 0.30 1.83
CA ASN A 108 12.85 1.12 0.73
C ASN A 108 11.32 1.27 0.72
N ASN A 109 10.63 0.73 1.73
CA ASN A 109 9.17 0.77 1.87
C ASN A 109 8.43 0.32 0.60
N ARG A 110 8.94 -0.75 -0.04
CA ARG A 110 8.35 -1.27 -1.29
C ARG A 110 6.96 -1.86 -1.06
N ASN A 111 6.71 -2.38 0.15
CA ASN A 111 5.47 -3.07 0.53
C ASN A 111 5.09 -4.16 -0.49
N SER A 112 6.08 -4.94 -0.92
CA SER A 112 5.95 -5.94 -1.97
C SER A 112 6.04 -7.37 -1.47
N LEU A 113 6.54 -7.55 -0.25
CA LEU A 113 6.73 -8.88 0.33
C LEU A 113 5.41 -9.44 0.85
N ILE A 114 5.17 -10.70 0.52
CA ILE A 114 4.09 -11.52 1.08
C ILE A 114 4.60 -12.62 2.01
N THR A 115 5.92 -12.89 1.96
CA THR A 115 6.65 -13.81 2.85
C THR A 115 7.98 -13.18 3.26
N GLU A 116 8.56 -13.68 4.37
CA GLU A 116 9.89 -13.22 4.83
C GLU A 116 10.96 -13.45 3.75
N GLN A 117 11.77 -12.44 3.48
CA GLN A 117 12.93 -12.51 2.59
C GLN A 117 14.23 -12.32 3.38
N SER A 118 15.26 -13.09 3.03
CA SER A 118 16.59 -12.97 3.64
C SER A 118 17.56 -12.25 2.71
N VAL A 119 18.14 -11.15 3.19
CA VAL A 119 19.15 -10.34 2.49
C VAL A 119 20.45 -10.42 3.27
N ASN A 120 21.58 -10.57 2.59
CA ASN A 120 22.89 -10.65 3.25
C ASN A 120 23.72 -9.42 2.95
N LEU A 121 24.25 -8.80 4.01
CA LEU A 121 25.29 -7.77 3.93
C LEU A 121 26.64 -8.45 3.81
N ILE A 122 27.35 -8.15 2.75
CA ILE A 122 28.70 -8.68 2.47
C ILE A 122 29.67 -7.56 2.09
N ILE A 123 30.96 -7.84 2.10
CA ILE A 123 32.00 -6.96 1.55
C ILE A 123 32.14 -7.31 0.07
N ALA A 124 31.85 -6.33 -0.80
CA ALA A 124 32.07 -6.42 -2.25
C ALA A 124 33.55 -6.22 -2.61
N SER A 125 34.19 -5.24 -1.95
CA SER A 125 35.62 -4.93 -2.17
C SER A 125 36.20 -4.11 -1.02
N SER A 126 37.54 -4.08 -0.93
CA SER A 126 38.25 -3.20 -0.01
C SER A 126 39.53 -2.68 -0.68
N SER A 127 39.97 -1.49 -0.31
CA SER A 127 41.28 -0.94 -0.72
C SER A 127 42.45 -1.68 -0.12
N ASN A 128 42.22 -2.52 0.89
CA ASN A 128 43.22 -3.37 1.52
C ASN A 128 42.81 -4.85 1.35
N GLU A 129 43.54 -5.59 0.51
CA GLU A 129 43.27 -7.01 0.20
C GLU A 129 43.31 -7.96 1.39
N LYS A 130 43.89 -7.54 2.54
CA LYS A 130 43.92 -8.34 3.75
C LYS A 130 42.64 -8.27 4.57
N ILE A 131 41.71 -7.35 4.23
CA ILE A 131 40.45 -7.23 4.91
C ILE A 131 39.50 -8.29 4.38
N VAL A 132 39.04 -9.14 5.28
CA VAL A 132 38.16 -10.27 4.96
C VAL A 132 36.97 -10.28 5.93
N LEU A 133 35.75 -10.39 5.41
CA LEU A 133 34.54 -10.54 6.22
C LEU A 133 34.55 -11.91 6.91
N SER A 134 34.48 -11.93 8.25
CA SER A 134 34.45 -13.18 9.03
C SER A 134 33.15 -13.99 8.75
N LYS A 135 32.04 -13.30 8.65
CA LYS A 135 30.72 -13.89 8.35
C LYS A 135 29.79 -12.84 7.79
N PRO A 136 29.01 -13.15 6.75
CA PRO A 136 27.92 -12.28 6.30
C PRO A 136 26.92 -12.00 7.41
N TRP A 137 26.27 -10.82 7.35
CA TRP A 137 25.17 -10.50 8.25
C TRP A 137 23.85 -10.68 7.51
N THR A 138 23.00 -11.57 8.00
CA THR A 138 21.70 -11.85 7.41
C THR A 138 20.63 -10.91 7.98
N ILE A 139 19.92 -10.23 7.13
CA ILE A 139 18.77 -9.38 7.46
C ILE A 139 17.52 -10.09 6.98
N LYS A 140 16.64 -10.45 7.91
CA LYS A 140 15.32 -11.00 7.62
C LYS A 140 14.33 -9.87 7.50
N VAL A 141 13.85 -9.63 6.28
CA VAL A 141 12.84 -8.61 6.01
C VAL A 141 11.47 -9.26 6.08
N LYS A 142 10.65 -8.80 7.01
CA LYS A 142 9.27 -9.27 7.15
C LYS A 142 8.34 -8.42 6.31
N PRO A 143 7.34 -9.04 5.65
CA PRO A 143 6.27 -8.29 5.00
C PRO A 143 5.54 -7.40 6.01
N VAL A 144 4.88 -6.38 5.49
CA VAL A 144 3.90 -5.60 6.27
C VAL A 144 2.81 -6.54 6.79
N ALA A 145 2.34 -6.34 8.01
CA ALA A 145 1.41 -7.27 8.66
C ALA A 145 0.14 -7.54 7.84
N SER A 146 -0.38 -6.52 7.13
CA SER A 146 -1.54 -6.65 6.25
C SER A 146 -1.31 -7.50 4.99
N MET A 147 -0.06 -7.81 4.65
CA MET A 147 0.34 -8.57 3.46
C MET A 147 0.93 -9.93 3.76
N SER A 148 1.20 -10.21 5.05
CA SER A 148 1.83 -11.47 5.46
C SER A 148 0.85 -12.63 5.30
N LEU A 149 1.22 -13.60 4.46
CA LEU A 149 0.48 -14.85 4.32
C LEU A 149 0.72 -15.77 5.53
N THR A 150 -0.33 -16.45 5.96
CA THR A 150 -0.22 -17.53 6.97
C THR A 150 0.36 -18.81 6.35
N GLU A 151 0.79 -19.75 7.18
CA GLU A 151 1.27 -21.07 6.69
C GLU A 151 0.16 -21.81 5.93
N GLU A 152 -1.09 -21.70 6.38
CA GLU A 152 -2.26 -22.26 5.71
C GLU A 152 -2.47 -21.64 4.32
N GLN A 153 -2.38 -20.33 4.20
CA GLN A 153 -2.49 -19.62 2.93
C GLN A 153 -1.37 -20.00 1.97
N ILE A 154 -0.13 -20.11 2.45
CA ILE A 154 1.00 -20.59 1.66
C ILE A 154 0.74 -22.01 1.14
N ALA A 155 0.24 -22.91 2.00
CA ALA A 155 -0.08 -24.28 1.59
C ALA A 155 -1.19 -24.33 0.52
N LEU A 156 -2.19 -23.44 0.61
CA LEU A 156 -3.22 -23.31 -0.44
C LEU A 156 -2.61 -22.87 -1.77
N ILE A 157 -1.77 -21.82 -1.78
CA ILE A 157 -1.15 -21.29 -2.99
C ILE A 157 -0.27 -22.34 -3.68
N GLU A 158 0.53 -23.09 -2.90
CA GLU A 158 1.31 -24.21 -3.44
C GLU A 158 0.41 -25.31 -4.01
N GLY A 159 -0.71 -25.60 -3.34
CA GLY A 159 -1.72 -26.53 -3.83
C GLY A 159 -2.32 -26.11 -5.16
N TYR A 160 -2.65 -24.84 -5.36
CA TYR A 160 -3.17 -24.31 -6.62
C TYR A 160 -2.16 -24.47 -7.76
N LYS A 161 -0.87 -24.18 -7.50
CA LYS A 161 0.19 -24.37 -8.48
C LYS A 161 0.32 -25.83 -8.92
N GLN A 162 0.25 -26.76 -7.96
CA GLN A 162 0.42 -28.19 -8.21
C GLN A 162 -0.81 -28.85 -8.85
N ASN A 163 -2.01 -28.53 -8.38
CA ASN A 163 -3.24 -29.24 -8.72
C ASN A 163 -4.06 -28.55 -9.81
N LEU A 164 -4.02 -27.21 -9.87
CA LEU A 164 -4.79 -26.41 -10.83
C LEU A 164 -3.92 -25.75 -11.92
N GLY A 165 -2.59 -25.78 -11.78
CA GLY A 165 -1.68 -25.09 -12.69
C GLY A 165 -1.70 -23.57 -12.55
N ILE A 166 -2.21 -23.04 -11.43
CA ILE A 166 -2.38 -21.61 -11.17
C ILE A 166 -1.25 -21.12 -10.26
N ASP A 167 -0.28 -20.40 -10.81
CA ASP A 167 0.84 -19.80 -10.04
C ASP A 167 0.43 -18.43 -9.46
N LEU A 168 -0.34 -18.47 -8.37
CA LEU A 168 -0.85 -17.25 -7.72
C LEU A 168 0.25 -16.33 -7.19
N TYR A 169 1.45 -16.82 -6.87
CA TYR A 169 2.54 -15.96 -6.42
C TYR A 169 2.84 -14.82 -7.39
N ARG A 170 2.57 -15.01 -8.67
CA ARG A 170 2.77 -13.98 -9.70
C ARG A 170 1.72 -12.87 -9.68
N MET A 171 0.59 -13.10 -9.02
CA MET A 171 -0.52 -12.14 -8.90
C MET A 171 -0.59 -11.49 -7.50
N LEU A 172 0.23 -11.95 -6.54
CA LEU A 172 0.21 -11.49 -5.15
C LEU A 172 1.31 -10.48 -4.86
N GLY A 173 1.11 -9.73 -3.77
CA GLY A 173 1.99 -8.66 -3.33
C GLY A 173 1.66 -7.34 -4.03
N LYS A 174 2.65 -6.51 -4.22
CA LYS A 174 2.55 -5.27 -4.97
C LYS A 174 2.65 -5.56 -6.46
N VAL A 175 1.60 -5.23 -7.21
CA VAL A 175 1.47 -5.55 -8.64
C VAL A 175 1.13 -4.27 -9.41
N SER A 176 1.94 -3.96 -10.41
CA SER A 176 1.76 -2.77 -11.26
C SER A 176 0.65 -2.98 -12.29
N CYS A 177 -0.10 -1.93 -12.57
CA CYS A 177 -1.14 -1.92 -13.58
C CYS A 177 -1.13 -0.67 -14.47
N SER A 178 -1.68 -0.82 -15.66
CA SER A 178 -2.08 0.27 -16.55
C SER A 178 -3.60 0.35 -16.53
N VAL A 179 -4.11 1.55 -16.31
CA VAL A 179 -5.54 1.85 -16.26
C VAL A 179 -5.89 2.76 -17.40
N LYS A 180 -6.97 2.45 -18.11
CA LYS A 180 -7.60 3.33 -19.09
C LYS A 180 -9.06 3.50 -18.70
N VAL A 181 -9.49 4.75 -18.59
CA VAL A 181 -10.90 5.10 -18.39
C VAL A 181 -11.37 5.85 -19.63
N SER A 182 -12.40 5.35 -20.29
CA SER A 182 -13.05 5.99 -21.45
C SER A 182 -14.37 6.62 -21.03
N PHE A 183 -14.71 7.73 -21.65
CA PHE A 183 -15.89 8.54 -21.34
C PHE A 183 -16.84 8.62 -22.55
N PRO A 184 -17.40 7.51 -23.02
CA PRO A 184 -18.16 7.47 -24.26
C PRO A 184 -19.48 8.22 -24.18
N TYR A 185 -20.10 8.24 -22.99
CA TYR A 185 -21.42 8.83 -22.74
C TYR A 185 -21.40 10.22 -22.12
N VAL A 186 -20.24 10.66 -21.66
CA VAL A 186 -20.12 11.97 -21.03
C VAL A 186 -19.99 13.03 -22.13
N GLU A 187 -21.02 13.84 -22.34
CA GLU A 187 -21.08 14.85 -23.40
C GLU A 187 -20.99 16.28 -22.85
N GLY A 188 -20.61 17.21 -23.74
CA GLY A 188 -20.66 18.63 -23.47
C GLY A 188 -19.87 19.07 -22.25
N ASP A 189 -20.51 19.84 -21.41
CA ASP A 189 -19.90 20.47 -20.23
C ASP A 189 -19.48 19.45 -19.17
N ASP A 190 -20.16 18.31 -19.08
CA ASP A 190 -19.80 17.22 -18.15
C ASP A 190 -18.45 16.58 -18.51
N LYS A 191 -18.22 16.31 -19.80
CA LYS A 191 -16.92 15.80 -20.26
C LYS A 191 -15.78 16.77 -19.96
N GLU A 192 -16.03 18.07 -20.17
CA GLU A 192 -15.08 19.14 -19.82
C GLU A 192 -14.78 19.10 -18.32
N TYR A 193 -15.79 18.97 -17.48
CA TYR A 193 -15.65 18.98 -16.04
C TYR A 193 -14.96 17.71 -15.51
N PHE A 194 -15.38 16.52 -15.91
CA PHE A 194 -14.86 15.26 -15.39
C PHE A 194 -13.54 14.81 -16.01
N ASN A 195 -13.27 15.17 -17.27
CA ASN A 195 -12.09 14.70 -18.00
C ASN A 195 -11.46 15.76 -18.92
N ASP A 196 -11.57 17.05 -18.61
CA ASP A 196 -10.99 18.14 -19.38
C ASP A 196 -11.31 18.04 -20.88
N GLY A 197 -12.53 17.59 -21.23
CA GLY A 197 -12.99 17.41 -22.61
C GLY A 197 -12.41 16.20 -23.35
N ASN A 198 -11.58 15.38 -22.72
CA ASN A 198 -10.92 14.26 -23.38
C ASN A 198 -11.82 13.01 -23.44
N GLU A 199 -11.67 12.20 -24.51
CA GLU A 199 -12.40 10.94 -24.71
C GLU A 199 -11.95 9.83 -23.73
N SER A 200 -10.72 9.89 -23.23
CA SER A 200 -10.20 8.90 -22.31
C SER A 200 -9.06 9.46 -21.49
N ARG A 201 -8.81 8.80 -20.35
CA ARG A 201 -7.66 9.03 -19.47
C ARG A 201 -6.90 7.72 -19.32
N THR A 202 -5.56 7.75 -19.41
CA THR A 202 -4.69 6.60 -19.16
C THR A 202 -3.63 6.96 -18.14
N PHE A 203 -3.43 6.07 -17.17
CA PHE A 203 -2.39 6.23 -16.14
C PHE A 203 -1.84 4.86 -15.69
N THR A 204 -0.69 4.89 -15.04
CA THR A 204 -0.10 3.71 -14.41
C THR A 204 -0.27 3.79 -12.90
N SER A 205 -0.49 2.65 -12.27
CA SER A 205 -0.72 2.56 -10.84
C SER A 205 -0.23 1.20 -10.30
N GLU A 206 -0.45 0.94 -9.04
CA GLU A 206 -0.09 -0.32 -8.38
C GLU A 206 -1.19 -0.70 -7.40
N SER A 207 -1.45 -1.99 -7.28
CA SER A 207 -2.35 -2.52 -6.25
C SER A 207 -1.60 -3.50 -5.35
N VAL A 208 -2.09 -3.66 -4.13
CA VAL A 208 -1.61 -4.70 -3.22
C VAL A 208 -2.64 -5.82 -3.16
N ILE A 209 -2.23 -7.01 -3.57
CA ILE A 209 -3.08 -8.18 -3.72
C ILE A 209 -2.61 -9.30 -2.78
N THR A 210 -3.53 -9.91 -2.07
CA THR A 210 -3.29 -11.05 -1.17
C THR A 210 -4.29 -12.17 -1.44
N LEU A 211 -4.12 -13.32 -0.78
CA LEU A 211 -5.13 -14.37 -0.78
C LEU A 211 -6.27 -13.97 0.15
N SER A 212 -7.51 -14.10 -0.30
CA SER A 212 -8.69 -13.90 0.52
C SER A 212 -8.81 -14.96 1.62
N GLU A 213 -9.43 -14.61 2.73
CA GLU A 213 -9.79 -15.56 3.79
C GLU A 213 -10.87 -16.57 3.32
N ASN A 214 -11.59 -16.24 2.23
CA ASN A 214 -12.59 -17.10 1.61
C ASN A 214 -12.01 -18.13 0.63
N ALA A 215 -10.70 -18.15 0.44
CA ALA A 215 -10.01 -19.11 -0.41
C ALA A 215 -10.06 -20.53 0.21
N THR A 216 -10.27 -21.53 -0.62
CA THR A 216 -10.32 -22.97 -0.23
C THR A 216 -9.38 -23.79 -1.11
N ALA A 217 -9.14 -25.03 -0.80
CA ALA A 217 -8.18 -25.89 -1.51
C ALA A 217 -8.45 -26.04 -3.02
N ASP A 218 -9.70 -25.92 -3.44
CA ASP A 218 -10.18 -26.06 -4.81
C ASP A 218 -10.67 -24.73 -5.44
N LYS A 219 -10.69 -23.66 -4.65
CA LYS A 219 -11.19 -22.36 -5.10
C LYS A 219 -10.22 -21.25 -4.71
N PRO A 220 -9.34 -20.81 -5.63
CA PRO A 220 -8.51 -19.62 -5.44
C PRO A 220 -9.37 -18.36 -5.38
N VAL A 221 -9.20 -17.57 -4.33
CA VAL A 221 -9.88 -16.28 -4.16
C VAL A 221 -8.86 -15.23 -3.76
N LEU A 222 -8.79 -14.14 -4.50
CA LEU A 222 -7.92 -13.01 -4.24
C LEU A 222 -8.66 -11.88 -3.52
N LYS A 223 -7.88 -11.06 -2.83
CA LYS A 223 -8.30 -9.80 -2.21
C LYS A 223 -7.31 -8.70 -2.56
N MET A 224 -7.80 -7.60 -3.09
CA MET A 224 -7.01 -6.37 -3.25
C MET A 224 -7.19 -5.52 -1.98
N VAL A 225 -6.14 -5.45 -1.17
CA VAL A 225 -6.18 -4.82 0.16
C VAL A 225 -5.79 -3.34 0.14
N SER A 226 -5.24 -2.87 -0.97
CA SER A 226 -4.91 -1.47 -1.18
C SER A 226 -4.98 -1.12 -2.66
N ASN A 227 -5.56 0.04 -2.96
CA ASN A 227 -5.68 0.62 -4.29
C ASN A 227 -6.17 -0.38 -5.34
N PRO A 228 -7.33 -1.03 -5.13
CA PRO A 228 -7.84 -2.04 -6.04
C PRO A 228 -7.99 -1.47 -7.46
N MET A 229 -7.52 -2.26 -8.42
CA MET A 229 -7.51 -1.89 -9.85
C MET A 229 -6.77 -0.58 -10.17
N GLY A 230 -5.94 -0.10 -9.22
CA GLY A 230 -5.21 1.15 -9.37
C GLY A 230 -6.07 2.42 -9.35
N LEU A 231 -7.29 2.35 -8.81
CA LEU A 231 -8.34 3.35 -8.99
C LEU A 231 -8.54 4.31 -7.82
N ASN A 232 -7.85 4.18 -6.68
CA ASN A 232 -8.12 5.01 -5.49
C ASN A 232 -8.13 6.51 -5.80
N ASP A 233 -7.07 7.02 -6.43
CA ASP A 233 -6.94 8.46 -6.70
C ASP A 233 -8.00 8.93 -7.70
N PHE A 234 -8.25 8.13 -8.73
CA PHE A 234 -9.28 8.40 -9.72
C PHE A 234 -10.68 8.44 -9.08
N MET A 235 -11.03 7.43 -8.29
CA MET A 235 -12.35 7.36 -7.62
C MET A 235 -12.50 8.46 -6.58
N PHE A 236 -11.45 8.81 -5.85
CA PHE A 236 -11.49 9.94 -4.92
C PHE A 236 -11.67 11.28 -5.64
N GLU A 237 -11.02 11.48 -6.80
CA GLU A 237 -11.27 12.66 -7.64
C GLU A 237 -12.73 12.71 -8.10
N MET A 238 -13.27 11.60 -8.61
CA MET A 238 -14.66 11.53 -9.07
C MET A 238 -15.63 11.78 -7.92
N LEU A 239 -15.41 11.20 -6.74
CA LEU A 239 -16.23 11.46 -5.55
C LEU A 239 -16.25 12.94 -5.19
N ARG A 240 -15.09 13.60 -5.15
CA ARG A 240 -15.00 15.03 -4.84
C ARG A 240 -15.68 15.91 -5.87
N LYS A 241 -15.52 15.60 -7.14
CA LYS A 241 -16.18 16.32 -8.25
C LYS A 241 -17.71 16.17 -8.20
N ASN A 242 -18.19 15.01 -7.78
CA ASN A 242 -19.62 14.76 -7.60
C ASN A 242 -20.19 15.35 -6.32
N THR A 243 -19.35 15.67 -5.36
CA THR A 243 -19.78 16.11 -4.04
C THR A 243 -19.16 17.44 -3.63
N THR A 244 -17.98 17.43 -3.02
CA THR A 244 -17.41 18.60 -2.34
C THR A 244 -16.74 19.63 -3.23
N GLU A 245 -16.38 19.30 -4.45
CA GLU A 245 -15.68 20.21 -5.38
C GLU A 245 -16.52 20.51 -6.63
N ASP A 246 -17.78 20.08 -6.65
CA ASP A 246 -18.66 20.33 -7.77
C ASP A 246 -19.21 21.75 -7.76
N VAL A 247 -18.96 22.52 -8.82
CA VAL A 247 -19.59 23.81 -9.09
C VAL A 247 -20.77 23.71 -10.01
N TYR A 248 -21.01 22.54 -10.56
CA TYR A 248 -21.94 22.32 -11.67
C TYR A 248 -23.34 21.98 -11.19
N GLU A 249 -23.42 21.03 -10.29
CA GLU A 249 -24.67 20.55 -9.71
C GLU A 249 -24.71 20.99 -8.26
N SER A 250 -25.16 22.15 -8.02
CA SER A 250 -25.48 22.84 -6.77
C SER A 250 -25.83 22.01 -5.51
N TRP A 251 -25.32 20.75 -5.41
CA TRP A 251 -25.50 19.88 -4.25
C TRP A 251 -25.02 20.57 -2.96
N TYR A 252 -24.02 21.44 -3.05
CA TYR A 252 -23.50 22.26 -1.94
C TYR A 252 -24.37 23.42 -1.56
N TYR A 253 -25.20 23.88 -2.45
CA TYR A 253 -26.13 24.97 -2.17
C TYR A 253 -27.30 24.52 -1.31
N TYR A 254 -27.44 23.24 -1.08
CA TYR A 254 -28.42 22.77 -0.13
C TYR A 254 -27.96 23.10 1.28
N PRO A 255 -28.73 23.82 2.06
CA PRO A 255 -28.38 24.21 3.42
C PRO A 255 -28.02 23.02 4.31
N TYR A 256 -28.56 21.86 4.02
CA TYR A 256 -28.29 20.60 4.71
C TYR A 256 -26.83 20.15 4.56
N SER A 257 -26.27 20.23 3.36
CA SER A 257 -24.87 19.86 3.09
C SER A 257 -23.90 20.83 3.77
N VAL A 258 -24.21 22.12 3.71
CA VAL A 258 -23.43 23.16 4.38
C VAL A 258 -23.44 22.96 5.91
N ALA A 259 -24.60 22.64 6.50
CA ALA A 259 -24.71 22.36 7.92
C ALA A 259 -23.92 21.10 8.31
N ALA A 260 -24.05 20.02 7.54
CA ALA A 260 -23.32 18.78 7.80
C ALA A 260 -21.80 18.99 7.71
N MET A 261 -21.31 19.67 6.70
CA MET A 261 -19.89 19.96 6.52
C MET A 261 -19.36 20.89 7.62
N SER A 262 -20.16 21.88 8.04
CA SER A 262 -19.80 22.79 9.13
C SER A 262 -19.65 22.03 10.47
N ALA A 263 -20.47 21.04 10.73
CA ALA A 263 -20.42 20.22 11.95
C ALA A 263 -19.10 19.42 12.06
N VAL A 264 -18.43 19.14 10.93
CA VAL A 264 -17.11 18.47 10.90
C VAL A 264 -15.96 19.44 10.62
N GLY A 265 -16.23 20.75 10.67
CA GLY A 265 -15.22 21.81 10.68
C GLY A 265 -14.86 22.37 9.29
N TYR A 266 -15.66 22.13 8.26
CA TYR A 266 -15.48 22.72 6.96
C TYR A 266 -16.37 23.95 6.75
N THR A 267 -15.83 24.93 6.04
CA THR A 267 -16.58 26.10 5.57
C THR A 267 -16.42 26.18 4.06
N PRO A 268 -17.44 26.61 3.30
CA PRO A 268 -17.30 26.77 1.87
C PRO A 268 -16.17 27.74 1.52
N ALA A 269 -15.44 27.44 0.43
CA ALA A 269 -14.51 28.38 -0.19
C ALA A 269 -15.26 29.50 -0.97
N ASP A 270 -14.50 30.42 -1.58
CA ASP A 270 -15.06 31.59 -2.28
C ASP A 270 -16.03 31.23 -3.43
N ASN A 271 -15.98 30.01 -3.94
CA ASN A 271 -16.85 29.48 -5.01
C ASN A 271 -17.81 28.39 -4.48
N ASP A 272 -18.14 28.44 -3.21
CA ASP A 272 -19.03 27.54 -2.51
C ASP A 272 -18.60 26.04 -2.52
N GLN A 273 -17.31 25.79 -2.75
CA GLN A 273 -16.71 24.46 -2.69
C GLN A 273 -16.07 24.16 -1.33
N PHE A 274 -16.02 22.88 -0.97
CA PHE A 274 -15.30 22.40 0.20
C PHE A 274 -14.00 21.73 -0.22
N GLN A 275 -12.86 22.33 0.09
CA GLN A 275 -11.56 21.80 -0.24
C GLN A 275 -11.15 20.70 0.75
N ILE A 276 -11.33 19.44 0.39
CA ILE A 276 -11.10 18.28 1.27
C ILE A 276 -9.89 17.42 0.86
N SER A 277 -9.40 17.55 -0.37
CA SER A 277 -8.37 16.67 -0.95
C SER A 277 -7.07 16.61 -0.14
N ALA A 278 -6.71 17.70 0.56
CA ALA A 278 -5.49 17.78 1.37
C ALA A 278 -5.67 17.28 2.81
N THR A 279 -6.91 17.08 3.28
CA THR A 279 -7.23 16.81 4.68
C THR A 279 -7.89 15.46 4.91
N GLU A 280 -8.54 14.92 3.89
CA GLU A 280 -9.27 13.67 3.98
C GLU A 280 -8.55 12.56 3.22
N THR A 281 -8.72 11.34 3.73
CA THR A 281 -8.19 10.11 3.10
C THR A 281 -9.33 9.29 2.54
N PHE A 282 -9.03 8.64 1.41
CA PHE A 282 -9.95 7.74 0.74
C PHE A 282 -9.21 6.47 0.35
N GLU A 283 -9.70 5.33 0.79
CA GLU A 283 -9.11 4.03 0.52
C GLU A 283 -10.20 3.06 0.06
N MET A 284 -9.83 2.19 -0.84
CA MET A 284 -10.71 1.13 -1.35
C MET A 284 -10.08 -0.23 -1.11
N THR A 285 -10.93 -1.24 -0.96
CA THR A 285 -10.56 -2.65 -1.03
C THR A 285 -11.53 -3.41 -1.94
N LEU A 286 -11.11 -4.57 -2.44
CA LEU A 286 -11.96 -5.46 -3.22
C LEU A 286 -11.65 -6.90 -2.83
N ASP A 287 -12.64 -7.62 -2.31
CA ASP A 287 -12.53 -9.02 -1.92
C ASP A 287 -13.32 -9.94 -2.86
N ASN A 288 -13.22 -11.25 -2.64
CA ASN A 288 -13.96 -12.28 -3.35
C ASN A 288 -13.67 -12.38 -4.86
N ILE A 289 -12.48 -12.00 -5.30
CA ILE A 289 -12.04 -12.17 -6.69
C ILE A 289 -11.69 -13.65 -6.91
N THR A 290 -12.58 -14.39 -7.55
CA THR A 290 -12.42 -15.82 -7.76
C THR A 290 -11.74 -16.13 -9.08
N ILE A 291 -10.78 -17.07 -9.06
CA ILE A 291 -10.07 -17.53 -10.26
C ILE A 291 -10.52 -18.94 -10.60
N ASP A 292 -10.99 -19.15 -11.82
CA ASP A 292 -11.39 -20.44 -12.34
C ASP A 292 -11.20 -20.54 -13.85
N ASN A 293 -10.55 -21.62 -14.34
CA ASN A 293 -10.44 -21.98 -15.76
C ASN A 293 -10.09 -20.83 -16.73
N GLY A 294 -9.13 -20.01 -16.38
CA GLY A 294 -8.68 -18.87 -17.22
C GLY A 294 -9.54 -17.63 -17.11
N GLN A 295 -10.58 -17.66 -16.30
CA GLN A 295 -11.50 -16.54 -16.03
C GLN A 295 -11.31 -16.02 -14.60
N ILE A 296 -11.68 -14.77 -14.41
CA ILE A 296 -11.74 -14.13 -13.10
C ILE A 296 -13.17 -13.63 -12.89
N ALA A 297 -13.81 -14.06 -11.82
CA ALA A 297 -15.08 -13.51 -11.39
C ALA A 297 -14.83 -12.47 -10.29
N PHE A 298 -15.30 -11.24 -10.49
CA PHE A 298 -15.03 -10.09 -9.63
C PHE A 298 -16.24 -9.21 -9.38
N THR A 299 -17.38 -9.56 -9.97
CA THR A 299 -18.67 -8.85 -9.82
C THR A 299 -19.59 -9.65 -8.90
N GLN A 300 -20.56 -8.98 -8.34
CA GLN A 300 -21.65 -9.59 -7.59
C GLN A 300 -22.96 -8.85 -7.84
N GLU A 301 -24.08 -9.54 -7.61
CA GLU A 301 -25.42 -8.98 -7.61
C GLU A 301 -25.73 -8.39 -6.23
N VAL A 302 -26.15 -7.14 -6.18
CA VAL A 302 -26.51 -6.42 -4.96
C VAL A 302 -27.80 -5.64 -5.17
N GLU A 303 -28.53 -5.35 -4.09
CA GLU A 303 -29.63 -4.40 -4.10
C GLU A 303 -29.07 -2.98 -3.99
N ASP A 304 -29.46 -2.10 -4.90
CA ASP A 304 -29.06 -0.69 -4.89
C ASP A 304 -29.87 0.13 -3.86
N ILE A 305 -29.62 1.44 -3.82
CA ILE A 305 -30.31 2.34 -2.89
C ILE A 305 -31.81 2.55 -3.21
N TRP A 306 -32.26 2.13 -4.40
CA TRP A 306 -33.67 2.20 -4.81
C TRP A 306 -34.39 0.87 -4.67
N GLY A 307 -33.69 -0.19 -4.28
CA GLY A 307 -34.23 -1.55 -4.11
C GLY A 307 -34.18 -2.41 -5.37
N ASP A 308 -33.46 -1.98 -6.40
CA ASP A 308 -33.26 -2.73 -7.62
C ASP A 308 -32.01 -3.62 -7.53
N MET A 309 -32.10 -4.83 -8.12
CA MET A 309 -30.96 -5.74 -8.19
C MET A 309 -30.03 -5.34 -9.34
N ILE A 310 -28.80 -4.97 -8.99
CA ILE A 310 -27.76 -4.58 -9.95
C ILE A 310 -26.55 -5.49 -9.82
N ILE A 311 -25.83 -5.66 -10.93
CA ILE A 311 -24.52 -6.30 -10.93
C ILE A 311 -23.48 -5.22 -10.74
N THR A 312 -22.60 -5.36 -9.75
CA THR A 312 -21.57 -4.36 -9.43
C THR A 312 -20.23 -4.99 -9.14
N VAL A 313 -19.16 -4.19 -9.23
CA VAL A 313 -17.85 -4.50 -8.63
C VAL A 313 -17.93 -4.09 -7.15
N PRO A 314 -17.87 -5.05 -6.21
CA PRO A 314 -18.19 -4.81 -4.81
C PRO A 314 -17.01 -4.18 -4.05
N PHE A 315 -16.61 -2.96 -4.46
CA PHE A 315 -15.63 -2.21 -3.71
C PHE A 315 -16.14 -1.88 -2.31
N ASP A 316 -15.26 -2.01 -1.33
CA ASP A 316 -15.49 -1.46 -0.01
C ASP A 316 -14.67 -0.19 0.16
N TYR A 317 -15.24 0.80 0.85
CA TYR A 317 -14.70 2.14 0.93
C TYR A 317 -14.42 2.55 2.37
N ASN A 318 -13.27 3.17 2.60
CA ASN A 318 -12.92 3.83 3.84
C ASN A 318 -12.64 5.32 3.55
N PHE A 319 -13.66 6.15 3.74
CA PHE A 319 -13.59 7.59 3.51
C PHE A 319 -13.62 8.34 4.84
N SER A 320 -12.53 9.02 5.18
CA SER A 320 -12.37 9.65 6.48
C SER A 320 -13.39 10.74 6.79
N LEU A 321 -13.84 11.51 5.78
CA LEU A 321 -14.90 12.51 5.95
C LEU A 321 -16.23 11.83 6.30
N TRP A 322 -16.62 10.79 5.56
CA TRP A 322 -17.86 10.07 5.84
C TRP A 322 -17.83 9.45 7.23
N ASN A 323 -16.71 8.88 7.64
CA ASN A 323 -16.55 8.35 9.00
C ASN A 323 -16.72 9.41 10.08
N LYS A 324 -16.22 10.65 9.84
CA LYS A 324 -16.42 11.78 10.77
C LYS A 324 -17.88 12.20 10.87
N LEU A 325 -18.57 12.26 9.75
CA LEU A 325 -20.00 12.61 9.69
C LEU A 325 -20.84 11.54 10.39
N GLN A 326 -20.61 10.28 10.08
CA GLN A 326 -21.28 9.14 10.72
C GLN A 326 -21.07 9.09 12.23
N ALA A 327 -19.87 9.38 12.71
CA ALA A 327 -19.56 9.43 14.14
C ALA A 327 -20.34 10.52 14.88
N LYS A 328 -20.90 11.49 14.17
CA LYS A 328 -21.69 12.60 14.68
C LYS A 328 -23.16 12.54 14.29
N SER A 329 -23.64 11.43 13.78
CA SER A 329 -25.03 11.29 13.25
C SER A 329 -26.13 11.75 14.21
N GLU A 330 -25.92 11.63 15.52
CA GLU A 330 -26.84 12.05 16.57
C GLU A 330 -26.68 13.54 16.99
N GLU A 331 -25.68 14.26 16.44
CA GLU A 331 -25.46 15.68 16.74
C GLU A 331 -26.55 16.53 16.09
N VAL A 332 -27.17 17.41 16.87
CA VAL A 332 -28.21 18.33 16.41
C VAL A 332 -27.57 19.59 15.85
N VAL A 333 -27.99 19.98 14.67
CA VAL A 333 -27.57 21.21 13.98
C VAL A 333 -28.79 22.04 13.59
N GLU A 334 -28.58 23.35 13.48
CA GLU A 334 -29.62 24.29 13.00
C GLU A 334 -29.39 24.58 11.52
N VAL A 335 -30.46 24.52 10.73
CA VAL A 335 -30.45 24.74 9.28
C VAL A 335 -31.44 25.82 8.91
N ASP A 336 -31.00 26.83 8.17
CA ASP A 336 -31.85 27.81 7.48
C ASP A 336 -32.22 27.26 6.10
N GLU A 337 -33.35 26.54 6.05
CA GLU A 337 -33.76 25.82 4.83
C GLU A 337 -34.08 26.73 3.66
N TYR A 338 -34.61 27.91 3.93
CA TYR A 338 -35.18 28.81 2.91
C TYR A 338 -34.37 30.13 2.80
N GLY A 339 -33.35 30.33 3.60
CA GLY A 339 -32.58 31.55 3.61
C GLY A 339 -33.35 32.77 4.14
N ASP A 340 -34.42 32.52 4.92
CA ASP A 340 -35.28 33.56 5.49
C ASP A 340 -34.96 33.86 6.98
N GLY A 341 -34.00 33.12 7.56
CA GLY A 341 -33.53 33.24 8.93
C GLY A 341 -34.34 32.43 9.95
N GLU A 342 -35.32 31.61 9.52
CA GLU A 342 -35.96 30.60 10.35
C GLU A 342 -35.09 29.35 10.43
N MET A 343 -34.56 29.05 11.64
CA MET A 343 -33.71 27.89 11.85
C MET A 343 -34.55 26.68 12.25
N VAL A 344 -34.30 25.56 11.62
CA VAL A 344 -34.90 24.26 11.94
C VAL A 344 -33.81 23.33 12.48
N GLU A 345 -34.12 22.61 13.53
CA GLU A 345 -33.20 21.65 14.16
C GLU A 345 -33.31 20.28 13.50
N TYR A 346 -32.16 19.70 13.12
CA TYR A 346 -32.02 18.34 12.59
C TYR A 346 -30.88 17.62 13.27
N THR A 347 -30.97 16.30 13.37
CA THR A 347 -29.75 15.49 13.57
C THR A 347 -28.97 15.37 12.26
N LEU A 348 -27.66 15.19 12.34
CA LEU A 348 -26.87 14.95 11.14
C LEU A 348 -27.35 13.71 10.37
N GLY A 349 -27.79 12.66 11.06
CA GLY A 349 -28.39 11.47 10.46
C GLY A 349 -29.60 11.78 9.59
N GLU A 350 -30.51 12.66 10.04
CA GLU A 350 -31.63 13.13 9.25
C GLU A 350 -31.18 13.92 8.02
N LEU A 351 -30.12 14.73 8.15
CA LEU A 351 -29.58 15.47 6.98
C LEU A 351 -29.03 14.55 5.91
N PHE A 352 -28.50 13.37 6.27
CA PHE A 352 -28.03 12.38 5.29
C PHE A 352 -29.19 11.86 4.42
N GLU A 353 -30.39 11.70 4.99
CA GLU A 353 -31.59 11.32 4.26
C GLU A 353 -32.10 12.44 3.34
N TYR A 354 -31.80 13.70 3.66
CA TYR A 354 -32.13 14.88 2.86
C TYR A 354 -31.05 15.26 1.82
N GLY A 355 -30.11 14.35 1.53
CA GLY A 355 -29.12 14.51 0.47
C GLY A 355 -27.75 15.04 0.95
N ALA A 356 -27.55 15.25 2.25
CA ALA A 356 -26.22 15.60 2.80
C ALA A 356 -25.30 14.38 3.05
N SER A 357 -25.66 13.20 2.54
CA SER A 357 -24.83 12.01 2.64
C SER A 357 -23.53 12.18 1.84
N MET A 358 -22.43 11.66 2.41
CA MET A 358 -21.13 11.55 1.77
C MET A 358 -20.71 10.08 1.64
N ASP A 359 -21.68 9.15 1.65
CA ASP A 359 -21.41 7.74 1.48
C ASP A 359 -20.84 7.46 0.08
N PRO A 360 -19.60 6.99 -0.04
CA PRO A 360 -19.05 6.68 -1.35
C PRO A 360 -19.89 5.67 -2.15
N LYS A 361 -20.59 4.77 -1.48
CA LYS A 361 -21.47 3.78 -2.13
C LYS A 361 -22.65 4.43 -2.85
N GLN A 362 -23.06 5.62 -2.42
CA GLN A 362 -24.13 6.36 -3.09
C GLN A 362 -23.67 7.05 -4.38
N TYR A 363 -22.41 7.51 -4.42
CA TYR A 363 -21.89 8.34 -5.52
C TYR A 363 -21.02 7.56 -6.50
N LEU A 364 -20.41 6.47 -6.06
CA LEU A 364 -19.53 5.62 -6.86
C LEU A 364 -20.26 4.29 -7.15
N LEU A 365 -21.40 4.38 -7.81
CA LEU A 365 -22.13 3.20 -8.26
C LEU A 365 -21.41 2.57 -9.44
N ILE A 366 -20.54 1.61 -9.13
CA ILE A 366 -19.95 0.75 -10.15
C ILE A 366 -21.01 -0.31 -10.46
N SER A 367 -21.94 0.04 -11.31
CA SER A 367 -22.98 -0.87 -11.77
C SER A 367 -22.66 -1.32 -13.18
N THR A 368 -22.74 -2.62 -13.38
CA THR A 368 -22.93 -3.18 -14.69
C THR A 368 -24.44 -3.14 -14.92
N VAL A 369 -24.95 -2.00 -15.29
CA VAL A 369 -26.37 -1.89 -15.62
C VAL A 369 -26.63 -2.81 -16.79
N GLY A 370 -27.69 -3.56 -16.71
CA GLY A 370 -28.10 -4.45 -17.78
C GLY A 370 -28.24 -3.69 -19.11
N GLU A 371 -28.22 -4.42 -20.20
CA GLU A 371 -28.35 -3.93 -21.56
C GLU A 371 -29.52 -2.93 -21.74
N ASP A 372 -30.55 -3.06 -20.93
CA ASP A 372 -31.76 -2.21 -20.94
C ASP A 372 -31.49 -0.72 -20.60
N TYR A 373 -30.43 -0.43 -19.86
CA TYR A 373 -30.04 0.94 -19.52
C TYR A 373 -29.41 1.68 -20.71
N PHE A 374 -28.90 0.93 -21.69
CA PHE A 374 -28.30 1.42 -22.92
C PHE A 374 -29.25 1.27 -24.14
N GLU A 375 -30.55 1.27 -23.93
CA GLU A 375 -31.55 1.13 -24.99
C GLU A 375 -31.30 2.06 -26.18
N ASN A 376 -30.74 3.24 -25.94
CA ASN A 376 -30.48 4.25 -26.98
C ASN A 376 -29.15 4.09 -27.68
N ASP A 377 -28.14 3.47 -27.03
CA ASP A 377 -26.80 3.24 -27.60
C ASP A 377 -26.10 2.03 -26.98
N PRO A 378 -26.57 0.80 -27.25
CA PRO A 378 -26.01 -0.42 -26.70
C PRO A 378 -24.54 -0.69 -27.12
N SER A 379 -24.02 0.05 -28.11
CA SER A 379 -22.65 -0.08 -28.57
C SER A 379 -21.60 0.41 -27.55
N ASP A 380 -22.02 1.25 -26.62
CA ASP A 380 -21.11 1.84 -25.63
C ASP A 380 -21.09 1.07 -24.31
N TRP A 381 -22.03 0.14 -24.13
CA TRP A 381 -21.99 -0.77 -22.97
C TRP A 381 -20.92 -1.84 -23.13
N VAL A 382 -20.17 -2.03 -22.05
CA VAL A 382 -19.10 -3.03 -21.99
C VAL A 382 -19.46 -4.10 -20.97
N GLU A 383 -19.60 -5.34 -21.43
CA GLU A 383 -19.83 -6.48 -20.52
C GLU A 383 -18.63 -6.64 -19.58
N PRO A 384 -18.86 -6.73 -18.26
CA PRO A 384 -17.79 -6.97 -17.31
C PRO A 384 -17.06 -8.27 -17.57
N THR A 385 -15.79 -8.18 -17.86
CA THR A 385 -14.95 -9.34 -18.11
C THR A 385 -13.62 -9.24 -17.40
N ALA A 386 -13.08 -10.36 -16.97
CA ALA A 386 -11.73 -10.43 -16.46
C ALA A 386 -11.08 -11.76 -16.81
N SER A 387 -9.79 -11.73 -17.07
CA SER A 387 -9.04 -12.91 -17.46
C SER A 387 -7.57 -12.81 -17.02
N TYR A 388 -6.86 -13.95 -17.06
CA TYR A 388 -5.43 -14.00 -16.80
C TYR A 388 -4.71 -14.81 -17.87
N ASP A 389 -3.47 -14.44 -18.13
CA ASP A 389 -2.57 -15.10 -19.08
C ASP A 389 -1.18 -15.25 -18.45
N PHE A 390 -0.85 -16.44 -17.98
CA PHE A 390 0.45 -16.72 -17.39
C PHE A 390 1.58 -16.77 -18.42
N GLU A 391 1.29 -17.03 -19.71
CA GLU A 391 2.31 -17.04 -20.76
C GLU A 391 2.80 -15.62 -21.03
N ASN A 392 1.86 -14.68 -21.18
CA ASN A 392 2.17 -13.27 -21.38
C ASN A 392 2.42 -12.51 -20.06
N GLY A 393 2.18 -13.14 -18.91
CA GLY A 393 2.39 -12.55 -17.60
C GLY A 393 1.44 -11.38 -17.28
N THR A 394 0.18 -11.48 -17.69
CA THR A 394 -0.82 -10.43 -17.48
C THR A 394 -2.13 -10.96 -16.91
N PHE A 395 -2.88 -10.10 -16.25
CA PHE A 395 -4.30 -10.30 -15.96
C PHE A 395 -5.03 -8.96 -16.08
N SER A 396 -6.30 -9.00 -16.45
CA SER A 396 -7.03 -7.80 -16.82
C SER A 396 -8.47 -7.82 -16.33
N PHE A 397 -9.02 -6.62 -16.17
CA PHE A 397 -10.40 -6.35 -15.81
C PHE A 397 -10.95 -5.30 -16.77
N VAL A 398 -12.17 -5.49 -17.21
CA VAL A 398 -12.93 -4.53 -18.01
C VAL A 398 -14.34 -4.45 -17.42
N PHE A 399 -14.84 -3.25 -17.16
CA PHE A 399 -16.18 -3.05 -16.64
C PHE A 399 -16.67 -1.63 -16.90
N PRO A 400 -17.98 -1.42 -17.03
CA PRO A 400 -18.55 -0.10 -17.04
C PRO A 400 -18.59 0.48 -15.62
N PHE A 401 -18.52 1.79 -15.54
CA PHE A 401 -18.62 2.55 -14.32
C PHE A 401 -19.64 3.65 -14.51
N ASP A 402 -20.68 3.63 -13.69
CA ASP A 402 -21.66 4.71 -13.62
C ASP A 402 -21.37 5.59 -12.42
N MET A 403 -21.42 6.86 -12.64
CA MET A 403 -21.16 7.87 -11.63
C MET A 403 -22.45 8.68 -11.44
N TYR A 404 -22.96 8.69 -10.22
CA TYR A 404 -24.13 9.48 -9.88
C TYR A 404 -23.90 10.95 -10.28
N ASN A 405 -24.88 11.58 -10.91
CA ASN A 405 -24.85 12.94 -11.45
C ASN A 405 -23.90 13.20 -12.63
N SER A 406 -23.23 12.19 -13.19
CA SER A 406 -22.37 12.41 -14.35
C SER A 406 -23.09 12.36 -15.69
N TYR A 407 -24.36 12.01 -15.69
CA TYR A 407 -25.20 11.83 -16.91
C TYR A 407 -24.54 10.92 -17.97
N GLY A 408 -23.68 10.01 -17.54
CA GLY A 408 -23.01 9.15 -18.50
C GLY A 408 -22.18 8.04 -17.84
N TYR A 409 -21.86 7.04 -18.67
CA TYR A 409 -21.06 5.91 -18.27
C TYR A 409 -19.60 6.08 -18.67
N GLN A 410 -18.72 5.59 -17.83
CA GLN A 410 -17.33 5.40 -18.17
C GLN A 410 -17.05 3.91 -18.32
N ASN A 411 -16.09 3.57 -19.18
CA ASN A 411 -15.58 2.22 -19.31
C ASN A 411 -14.17 2.15 -18.75
N VAL A 412 -13.95 1.22 -17.82
CA VAL A 412 -12.67 1.01 -17.16
C VAL A 412 -12.00 -0.24 -17.71
N GLU A 413 -10.76 -0.09 -18.18
CA GLU A 413 -9.89 -1.17 -18.62
C GLU A 413 -8.64 -1.16 -17.73
N VAL A 414 -8.37 -2.27 -17.03
CA VAL A 414 -7.19 -2.40 -16.18
C VAL A 414 -6.38 -3.61 -16.63
N THR A 415 -5.10 -3.41 -16.87
CA THR A 415 -4.17 -4.50 -17.19
C THR A 415 -3.02 -4.51 -16.20
N TYR A 416 -2.90 -5.61 -15.47
CA TYR A 416 -1.79 -5.87 -14.55
C TYR A 416 -0.65 -6.59 -15.25
N THR A 417 0.58 -6.25 -14.85
CA THR A 417 1.77 -7.02 -15.18
C THR A 417 2.13 -7.90 -13.98
N MET A 418 2.10 -9.22 -14.19
CA MET A 418 2.39 -10.19 -13.12
C MET A 418 3.84 -10.08 -12.65
N ASN A 419 4.08 -10.38 -11.38
CA ASN A 419 5.41 -10.52 -10.82
C ASN A 419 6.18 -11.69 -11.48
N ALA A 420 7.50 -11.67 -11.37
CA ALA A 420 8.33 -12.77 -11.86
C ALA A 420 7.94 -14.09 -11.19
N ALA A 421 8.03 -15.20 -11.91
CA ALA A 421 7.83 -16.52 -11.32
C ALA A 421 8.93 -16.79 -10.28
N LYS A 422 8.53 -17.29 -9.11
CA LYS A 422 9.43 -17.71 -8.03
C LYS A 422 9.88 -19.15 -8.21
#